data_be9ce851fe63804e46118a9dcf4065d8
#
_entry.id   be9ce851fe63804e46118a9dcf4065d8
#
_cell.length_a   1.000
_cell.length_b   1.000
_cell.length_c   1.000
_cell.angle_alpha   90.00
_cell.angle_beta   90.00
_cell.angle_gamma   90.00
#
_symmetry.space_group_name_H-M   'P 1'
#
loop_
_entity.id
_entity.type
_entity.pdbx_description
1 polymer ?
#
loop_
_entity_poly.entity_id
_entity_poly.type
_entity_poly.pdbx_seq_one_letter_code
_entity_poly.pdbx_strand_id
1 'polypeptide(L)'
;TDNLVDDKHQTPKGILCYDAKDHYLVVAADKGTAHLSDAANSIARNNRFWLGDAFASGGSKGYDHKVDGITAKGAWQCVKRHFREIGVDPEHDTIKVTGIGDMSGDVFGNGMLLSNSMQLISAFDHRHIFIDPNPEPKKSYQVRLSLFQMPGSSWLDYPKDALSEGGGIYPRDAKSIVLTPQAQEALGTKETTLSGQDLISRILCAPVDLLWNGGIGTYIKSENETDLQVSDPTYDAVRVNATQIRTRVVGEGGNLGITPKGRIELARKGVRLNTDAVDQWGSRSIRPRSKSKDSI
;
A
#
# COMPACT_ATOMS: atom_id res chain seq x y z
N THR A 1 22.03 15.94 -16.09
CA THR A 1 21.66 15.00 -17.17
C THR A 1 21.83 15.67 -18.51
N ASP A 2 22.51 15.02 -19.43
CA ASP A 2 22.69 15.47 -20.81
C ASP A 2 21.43 15.26 -21.63
N ASN A 3 21.27 16.05 -22.69
CA ASN A 3 20.21 15.81 -23.68
C ASN A 3 20.74 14.91 -24.81
N LEU A 4 19.83 14.31 -25.54
CA LEU A 4 20.13 13.58 -26.78
C LEU A 4 19.46 14.28 -27.95
N VAL A 5 20.24 14.75 -28.92
CA VAL A 5 19.76 15.42 -30.12
C VAL A 5 20.42 14.75 -31.33
N ASP A 6 19.63 14.20 -32.22
CA ASP A 6 20.10 13.42 -33.39
C ASP A 6 21.14 12.36 -32.99
N ASP A 7 20.85 11.58 -31.97
CA ASP A 7 21.70 10.55 -31.37
C ASP A 7 23.06 11.05 -30.84
N LYS A 8 23.22 12.36 -30.65
CA LYS A 8 24.42 12.98 -30.09
C LYS A 8 24.16 13.56 -28.71
N HIS A 9 25.06 13.27 -27.78
CA HIS A 9 25.01 13.89 -26.44
C HIS A 9 25.19 15.40 -26.54
N GLN A 10 24.28 16.12 -25.93
CA GLN A 10 24.33 17.57 -25.81
C GLN A 10 24.27 17.99 -24.35
N THR A 11 25.39 18.39 -23.81
CA THR A 11 25.48 18.95 -22.46
C THR A 11 24.90 20.37 -22.46
N PRO A 12 24.07 20.75 -21.46
CA PRO A 12 23.53 22.10 -21.33
C PRO A 12 24.65 23.14 -21.26
N LYS A 13 24.45 24.27 -21.91
CA LYS A 13 25.46 25.37 -21.93
C LYS A 13 25.60 25.99 -20.53
N GLY A 14 26.82 26.31 -20.15
CA GLY A 14 27.12 27.00 -18.90
C GLY A 14 27.13 26.10 -17.67
N ILE A 15 27.11 24.79 -17.84
CA ILE A 15 27.21 23.81 -16.76
C ILE A 15 28.57 23.13 -16.78
N LEU A 16 29.19 23.01 -15.61
CA LEU A 16 30.38 22.21 -15.42
C LEU A 16 29.96 20.80 -15.01
N CYS A 17 30.29 19.81 -15.83
CA CYS A 17 29.99 18.40 -15.55
C CYS A 17 31.21 17.73 -14.93
N TYR A 18 31.04 17.10 -13.80
CA TYR A 18 32.08 16.29 -13.13
C TYR A 18 31.93 14.79 -13.45
N ASP A 19 30.77 14.39 -13.93
CA ASP A 19 30.47 13.01 -14.25
C ASP A 19 30.59 12.69 -15.73
N ALA A 20 30.60 11.42 -16.06
CA ALA A 20 30.53 10.94 -17.44
C ALA A 20 29.24 11.36 -18.11
N LYS A 21 29.21 11.34 -19.45
CA LYS A 21 28.01 11.65 -20.22
C LYS A 21 26.86 10.71 -19.84
N ASP A 22 25.75 11.28 -19.37
CA ASP A 22 24.54 10.57 -19.00
C ASP A 22 23.31 11.32 -19.54
N HIS A 23 22.59 10.71 -20.44
CA HIS A 23 21.38 11.25 -21.07
C HIS A 23 20.10 10.61 -20.54
N TYR A 24 20.21 9.66 -19.61
CA TYR A 24 19.05 8.90 -19.15
C TYR A 24 18.65 9.28 -17.74
N LEU A 25 17.54 10.03 -17.62
CA LEU A 25 16.90 10.36 -16.35
C LEU A 25 15.40 10.18 -16.48
N VAL A 26 14.86 9.25 -15.74
CA VAL A 26 13.41 9.04 -15.61
C VAL A 26 12.96 9.38 -14.20
N VAL A 27 11.90 10.17 -14.09
CA VAL A 27 11.29 10.52 -12.83
C VAL A 27 10.07 9.65 -12.61
N ALA A 28 10.04 8.94 -11.49
CA ALA A 28 8.84 8.27 -11.02
C ALA A 28 8.18 9.15 -9.94
N ALA A 29 6.97 9.61 -10.21
CA ALA A 29 6.21 10.33 -9.20
C ALA A 29 5.82 9.37 -8.08
N ASP A 30 6.07 9.76 -6.82
CA ASP A 30 5.58 9.04 -5.66
C ASP A 30 4.06 9.14 -5.56
N LYS A 31 3.44 8.28 -4.77
CA LYS A 31 1.98 8.13 -4.63
C LYS A 31 1.25 9.45 -4.39
N GLY A 32 1.83 10.35 -3.61
CA GLY A 32 1.25 11.67 -3.34
C GLY A 32 1.39 12.68 -4.48
N THR A 33 2.26 12.44 -5.45
CA THR A 33 2.62 13.39 -6.52
C THR A 33 2.36 12.87 -7.93
N ALA A 34 1.69 11.72 -8.09
CA ALA A 34 1.41 11.11 -9.38
C ALA A 34 0.68 12.05 -10.36
N HIS A 35 -0.18 12.93 -9.84
CA HIS A 35 -0.88 13.97 -10.62
C HIS A 35 0.06 15.04 -11.21
N LEU A 36 1.31 15.15 -10.75
CA LEU A 36 2.30 16.08 -11.28
C LEU A 36 3.07 15.55 -12.50
N SER A 37 2.86 14.29 -12.89
CA SER A 37 3.56 13.69 -14.03
C SER A 37 3.34 14.45 -15.33
N ASP A 38 2.11 14.92 -15.60
CA ASP A 38 1.82 15.71 -16.80
C ASP A 38 2.55 17.06 -16.79
N ALA A 39 2.66 17.71 -15.63
CA ALA A 39 3.44 18.94 -15.49
C ALA A 39 4.93 18.69 -15.73
N ALA A 40 5.50 17.63 -15.18
CA ALA A 40 6.90 17.25 -15.39
C ALA A 40 7.18 16.94 -16.87
N ASN A 41 6.31 16.17 -17.52
CA ASN A 41 6.41 15.86 -18.95
C ASN A 41 6.27 17.12 -19.83
N SER A 42 5.41 18.05 -19.44
CA SER A 42 5.28 19.33 -20.14
C SER A 42 6.56 20.16 -20.07
N ILE A 43 7.19 20.20 -18.88
CA ILE A 43 8.48 20.88 -18.70
C ILE A 43 9.57 20.21 -19.54
N ALA A 44 9.62 18.88 -19.55
CA ALA A 44 10.58 18.12 -20.37
C ALA A 44 10.43 18.44 -21.86
N ARG A 45 9.21 18.46 -22.39
CA ARG A 45 8.94 18.85 -23.80
C ARG A 45 9.32 20.30 -24.09
N ASN A 46 8.96 21.23 -23.21
CA ASN A 46 9.27 22.65 -23.38
C ASN A 46 10.79 22.92 -23.44
N ASN A 47 11.55 22.12 -22.70
CA ASN A 47 13.02 22.16 -22.73
C ASN A 47 13.63 21.27 -23.81
N ARG A 48 12.81 20.69 -24.69
CA ARG A 48 13.23 19.78 -25.76
C ARG A 48 14.10 18.62 -25.24
N PHE A 49 13.76 18.13 -24.04
CA PHE A 49 14.44 16.95 -23.49
C PHE A 49 13.97 15.71 -24.26
N TRP A 50 14.89 14.87 -24.67
CA TRP A 50 14.65 13.79 -25.63
C TRP A 50 13.59 12.76 -25.15
N LEU A 51 13.46 12.53 -23.85
CA LEU A 51 12.44 11.63 -23.30
C LEU A 51 11.02 12.18 -23.41
N GLY A 52 10.84 13.51 -23.50
CA GLY A 52 9.51 14.11 -23.67
C GLY A 52 8.47 13.59 -22.68
N ASP A 53 7.42 12.92 -23.20
CA ASP A 53 6.34 12.34 -22.39
C ASP A 53 6.76 11.09 -21.60
N ALA A 54 7.91 10.51 -21.87
CA ALA A 54 8.46 9.39 -21.11
C ALA A 54 9.34 9.83 -19.92
N PHE A 55 9.53 11.13 -19.71
CA PHE A 55 10.33 11.65 -18.61
C PHE A 55 9.76 11.31 -17.25
N ALA A 56 8.46 11.53 -17.06
CA ALA A 56 7.73 11.07 -15.87
C ALA A 56 6.82 9.89 -16.22
N SER A 57 6.87 8.84 -15.43
CA SER A 57 6.25 7.54 -15.74
C SER A 57 4.74 7.47 -15.56
N GLY A 58 4.09 8.50 -15.10
CA GLY A 58 2.63 8.58 -14.90
C GLY A 58 1.96 9.62 -15.78
N GLY A 59 0.75 10.02 -15.43
CA GLY A 59 -0.01 11.06 -16.12
C GLY A 59 -0.79 10.57 -17.34
N SER A 60 -1.33 11.50 -18.12
CA SER A 60 -2.26 11.22 -19.24
C SER A 60 -1.65 10.44 -20.40
N LYS A 61 -0.33 10.44 -20.54
CA LYS A 61 0.43 9.69 -21.55
C LYS A 61 1.03 8.38 -21.01
N GLY A 62 1.00 8.18 -19.71
CA GLY A 62 1.46 6.98 -19.04
C GLY A 62 0.31 6.03 -18.72
N TYR A 63 0.29 5.51 -17.49
CA TYR A 63 -0.78 4.69 -16.95
C TYR A 63 -1.38 5.36 -15.71
N ASP A 64 -2.69 5.13 -15.49
CA ASP A 64 -3.35 5.55 -14.26
C ASP A 64 -3.17 4.48 -13.19
N HIS A 65 -2.43 4.81 -12.14
CA HIS A 65 -2.12 3.88 -11.05
C HIS A 65 -3.38 3.28 -10.42
N LYS A 66 -4.39 4.10 -10.16
CA LYS A 66 -5.63 3.67 -9.50
C LYS A 66 -6.53 2.85 -10.42
N VAL A 67 -6.68 3.27 -11.67
CA VAL A 67 -7.52 2.57 -12.66
C VAL A 67 -6.91 1.23 -13.03
N ASP A 68 -5.61 1.20 -13.30
CA ASP A 68 -4.92 -0.03 -13.69
C ASP A 68 -4.64 -0.95 -12.50
N GLY A 69 -4.42 -0.40 -11.30
CA GLY A 69 -4.19 -1.11 -10.05
C GLY A 69 -3.01 -2.08 -10.11
N ILE A 70 -1.99 -1.75 -10.89
CA ILE A 70 -0.88 -2.66 -11.22
C ILE A 70 -0.14 -3.11 -9.97
N THR A 71 0.16 -2.18 -9.05
CA THR A 71 0.90 -2.49 -7.82
C THR A 71 0.12 -3.45 -6.93
N ALA A 72 -1.18 -3.20 -6.71
CA ALA A 72 -2.03 -4.06 -5.91
C ALA A 72 -2.18 -5.46 -6.53
N LYS A 73 -2.37 -5.53 -7.85
CA LYS A 73 -2.45 -6.81 -8.59
C LYS A 73 -1.15 -7.61 -8.47
N GLY A 74 0.00 -6.96 -8.53
CA GLY A 74 1.31 -7.59 -8.37
C GLY A 74 1.49 -8.17 -6.97
N ALA A 75 1.27 -7.35 -5.94
CA ALA A 75 1.35 -7.77 -4.54
C ALA A 75 0.38 -8.92 -4.25
N TRP A 76 -0.82 -8.90 -4.83
CA TRP A 76 -1.80 -9.98 -4.67
C TRP A 76 -1.33 -11.31 -5.26
N GLN A 77 -0.59 -11.32 -6.38
CA GLN A 77 -0.02 -12.57 -6.89
C GLN A 77 0.99 -13.18 -5.90
N CYS A 78 1.79 -12.34 -5.24
CA CYS A 78 2.70 -12.78 -4.19
C CYS A 78 1.93 -13.32 -2.97
N VAL A 79 0.90 -12.60 -2.52
CA VAL A 79 0.01 -13.04 -1.43
C VAL A 79 -0.64 -14.38 -1.74
N LYS A 80 -1.19 -14.57 -2.95
CA LYS A 80 -1.75 -15.86 -3.37
C LYS A 80 -0.70 -16.98 -3.31
N ARG A 81 0.52 -16.70 -3.73
CA ARG A 81 1.62 -17.65 -3.62
C ARG A 81 1.88 -18.05 -2.17
N HIS A 82 1.97 -17.09 -1.27
CA HIS A 82 2.21 -17.35 0.14
C HIS A 82 1.09 -18.16 0.78
N PHE A 83 -0.16 -17.86 0.48
CA PHE A 83 -1.31 -18.63 0.99
C PHE A 83 -1.34 -20.05 0.46
N ARG A 84 -1.04 -20.29 -0.82
CA ARG A 84 -0.95 -21.64 -1.39
C ARG A 84 0.10 -22.50 -0.69
N GLU A 85 1.23 -21.91 -0.28
CA GLU A 85 2.28 -22.62 0.46
C GLU A 85 1.84 -23.08 1.85
N ILE A 86 0.75 -22.52 2.40
CA ILE A 86 0.14 -22.92 3.67
C ILE A 86 -1.24 -23.57 3.50
N GLY A 87 -1.57 -23.98 2.28
CA GLY A 87 -2.78 -24.73 1.96
C GLY A 87 -4.08 -23.92 1.98
N VAL A 88 -4.01 -22.59 1.77
CA VAL A 88 -5.17 -21.69 1.72
C VAL A 88 -5.31 -21.09 0.33
N ASP A 89 -6.54 -21.01 -0.18
CA ASP A 89 -6.85 -20.28 -1.42
C ASP A 89 -7.59 -18.98 -1.11
N PRO A 90 -6.88 -17.83 -1.09
CA PRO A 90 -7.49 -16.54 -0.69
C PRO A 90 -8.49 -15.99 -1.71
N GLU A 91 -8.71 -16.64 -2.83
CA GLU A 91 -9.76 -16.30 -3.80
C GLU A 91 -11.10 -16.99 -3.47
N HIS A 92 -11.06 -18.10 -2.75
CA HIS A 92 -12.24 -18.92 -2.39
C HIS A 92 -12.44 -19.04 -0.88
N ASP A 93 -11.35 -19.17 -0.13
CA ASP A 93 -11.40 -19.29 1.32
C ASP A 93 -11.59 -17.92 1.97
N THR A 94 -12.33 -17.85 3.04
CA THR A 94 -12.48 -16.64 3.84
C THR A 94 -11.19 -16.39 4.61
N ILE A 95 -10.59 -15.22 4.40
CA ILE A 95 -9.39 -14.77 5.12
C ILE A 95 -9.67 -13.47 5.87
N LYS A 96 -9.18 -13.39 7.11
CA LYS A 96 -9.22 -12.17 7.92
C LYS A 96 -8.08 -11.25 7.53
N VAL A 97 -8.41 -9.99 7.28
CA VAL A 97 -7.47 -8.99 6.77
C VAL A 97 -7.46 -7.77 7.70
N THR A 98 -6.28 -7.27 7.98
CA THR A 98 -6.09 -5.91 8.48
C THR A 98 -5.20 -5.13 7.51
N GLY A 99 -5.32 -3.80 7.49
CA GLY A 99 -4.55 -3.07 6.52
C GLY A 99 -4.25 -1.61 6.82
N ILE A 100 -3.32 -1.09 6.05
CA ILE A 100 -2.82 0.28 6.12
C ILE A 100 -3.26 1.00 4.86
N GLY A 101 -4.21 1.93 4.99
CA GLY A 101 -4.78 2.71 3.90
C GLY A 101 -6.29 2.87 3.98
N ASP A 102 -6.87 3.45 2.95
CA ASP A 102 -8.31 3.62 2.76
C ASP A 102 -8.76 3.22 1.35
N MET A 103 -10.07 3.16 1.13
CA MET A 103 -10.63 2.74 -0.15
C MET A 103 -10.45 3.77 -1.27
N SER A 104 -10.14 5.03 -0.96
CA SER A 104 -9.86 6.05 -1.97
C SER A 104 -8.46 5.90 -2.59
N GLY A 105 -7.53 5.25 -1.88
CA GLY A 105 -6.16 5.03 -2.30
C GLY A 105 -6.02 3.97 -3.40
N ASP A 106 -4.96 4.07 -4.22
CA ASP A 106 -4.65 3.10 -5.25
C ASP A 106 -4.40 1.71 -4.66
N VAL A 107 -3.34 1.55 -3.92
CA VAL A 107 -2.84 0.22 -3.51
C VAL A 107 -3.77 -0.47 -2.53
N PHE A 108 -4.30 0.28 -1.54
CA PHE A 108 -5.23 -0.29 -0.59
C PHE A 108 -6.58 -0.58 -1.25
N GLY A 109 -7.17 0.41 -1.93
CA GLY A 109 -8.48 0.28 -2.55
C GLY A 109 -8.53 -0.85 -3.58
N ASN A 110 -7.57 -0.88 -4.51
CA ASN A 110 -7.47 -1.99 -5.47
C ASN A 110 -7.23 -3.32 -4.75
N GLY A 111 -6.33 -3.37 -3.76
CA GLY A 111 -6.01 -4.60 -3.03
C GLY A 111 -7.22 -5.21 -2.34
N MET A 112 -8.02 -4.39 -1.68
CA MET A 112 -9.22 -4.84 -0.96
C MET A 112 -10.40 -5.23 -1.87
N LEU A 113 -10.23 -5.11 -3.19
CA LEU A 113 -11.21 -5.53 -4.21
C LEU A 113 -10.74 -6.74 -5.02
N LEU A 114 -9.57 -7.32 -4.74
CA LEU A 114 -9.04 -8.46 -5.50
C LEU A 114 -9.67 -9.81 -5.11
N SER A 115 -10.35 -9.88 -3.96
CA SER A 115 -11.17 -11.03 -3.58
C SER A 115 -12.44 -10.57 -2.84
N ASN A 116 -13.55 -11.20 -3.13
CA ASN A 116 -14.80 -10.99 -2.41
C ASN A 116 -14.99 -11.92 -1.18
N SER A 117 -13.98 -12.76 -0.91
CA SER A 117 -13.92 -13.65 0.25
C SER A 117 -13.23 -13.02 1.47
N MET A 118 -12.65 -11.82 1.32
CA MET A 118 -11.94 -11.14 2.40
C MET A 118 -12.88 -10.58 3.45
N GLN A 119 -12.58 -10.86 4.71
CA GLN A 119 -13.09 -10.16 5.88
C GLN A 119 -12.11 -9.06 6.30
N LEU A 120 -12.38 -7.81 5.94
CA LEU A 120 -11.59 -6.67 6.39
C LEU A 120 -11.98 -6.34 7.83
N ILE A 121 -11.21 -6.87 8.79
CA ILE A 121 -11.47 -6.72 10.23
C ILE A 121 -11.15 -5.32 10.72
N SER A 122 -10.07 -4.73 10.20
CA SER A 122 -9.66 -3.38 10.57
C SER A 122 -8.74 -2.77 9.52
N ALA A 123 -8.74 -1.44 9.47
CA ALA A 123 -7.82 -0.67 8.67
C ALA A 123 -7.61 0.70 9.31
N PHE A 124 -6.55 1.39 8.90
CA PHE A 124 -6.34 2.78 9.26
C PHE A 124 -5.64 3.54 8.14
N ASP A 125 -5.93 4.82 8.06
CA ASP A 125 -5.26 5.78 7.19
C ASP A 125 -4.64 6.94 7.98
N HIS A 126 -4.41 8.06 7.33
CA HIS A 126 -3.89 9.27 7.95
C HIS A 126 -4.93 10.06 8.77
N ARG A 127 -6.22 9.70 8.68
CA ARG A 127 -7.36 10.41 9.31
C ARG A 127 -8.16 9.53 10.27
N HIS A 128 -8.41 8.28 9.89
CA HIS A 128 -9.40 7.44 10.56
C HIS A 128 -8.87 6.04 10.84
N ILE A 129 -9.54 5.40 11.78
CA ILE A 129 -9.39 3.98 12.12
C ILE A 129 -10.74 3.31 11.89
N PHE A 130 -10.74 2.25 11.09
CA PHE A 130 -11.90 1.42 10.78
C PHE A 130 -11.78 0.09 11.50
N ILE A 131 -12.86 -0.35 12.16
CA ILE A 131 -12.98 -1.67 12.78
C ILE A 131 -14.34 -2.27 12.39
N ASP A 132 -14.31 -3.49 11.90
CA ASP A 132 -15.49 -4.32 11.65
C ASP A 132 -15.16 -5.75 12.10
N PRO A 133 -15.56 -6.15 13.31
CA PRO A 133 -15.10 -7.40 13.94
C PRO A 133 -15.45 -8.67 13.18
N ASN A 134 -16.59 -8.69 12.50
CA ASN A 134 -17.09 -9.87 11.78
C ASN A 134 -17.86 -9.48 10.51
N PRO A 135 -17.22 -8.84 9.54
CA PRO A 135 -17.90 -8.39 8.33
C PRO A 135 -18.39 -9.58 7.50
N GLU A 136 -19.61 -9.48 6.97
CA GLU A 136 -20.08 -10.42 5.95
C GLU A 136 -19.29 -10.12 4.65
N PRO A 137 -18.52 -11.09 4.08
CA PRO A 137 -17.55 -10.82 3.02
C PRO A 137 -18.15 -10.15 1.79
N LYS A 138 -19.26 -10.68 1.27
CA LYS A 138 -19.90 -10.16 0.05
C LYS A 138 -20.55 -8.80 0.26
N LYS A 139 -21.22 -8.58 1.39
CA LYS A 139 -21.81 -7.28 1.74
C LYS A 139 -20.74 -6.23 1.91
N SER A 140 -19.69 -6.53 2.68
CA SER A 140 -18.59 -5.59 2.90
C SER A 140 -17.79 -5.32 1.63
N TYR A 141 -17.68 -6.29 0.71
CA TYR A 141 -17.09 -6.08 -0.61
C TYR A 141 -17.85 -5.02 -1.42
N GLN A 142 -19.19 -5.09 -1.45
CA GLN A 142 -20.02 -4.11 -2.18
C GLN A 142 -19.85 -2.69 -1.61
N VAL A 143 -19.78 -2.58 -0.29
CA VAL A 143 -19.54 -1.27 0.36
C VAL A 143 -18.13 -0.76 -0.01
N ARG A 144 -17.10 -1.61 0.08
CA ARG A 144 -15.73 -1.23 -0.34
C ARG A 144 -15.68 -0.79 -1.80
N LEU A 145 -16.38 -1.50 -2.69
CA LEU A 145 -16.47 -1.12 -4.11
C LEU A 145 -17.10 0.26 -4.30
N SER A 146 -18.19 0.54 -3.60
CA SER A 146 -18.84 1.87 -3.65
C SER A 146 -17.91 2.98 -3.16
N LEU A 147 -17.18 2.76 -2.07
CA LEU A 147 -16.20 3.73 -1.56
C LEU A 147 -15.04 3.93 -2.54
N PHE A 148 -14.55 2.87 -3.16
CA PHE A 148 -13.47 2.95 -4.16
C PHE A 148 -13.85 3.79 -5.38
N GLN A 149 -15.11 3.69 -5.81
CA GLN A 149 -15.66 4.43 -6.93
C GLN A 149 -16.01 5.89 -6.58
N MET A 150 -16.20 6.20 -5.31
CA MET A 150 -16.54 7.55 -4.84
C MET A 150 -15.27 8.42 -4.77
N PRO A 151 -15.19 9.52 -5.54
CA PRO A 151 -14.05 10.43 -5.49
C PRO A 151 -13.87 11.04 -4.10
N GLY A 152 -12.64 10.94 -3.55
CA GLY A 152 -12.30 11.53 -2.26
C GLY A 152 -12.97 10.87 -1.05
N SER A 153 -13.46 9.64 -1.19
CA SER A 153 -14.06 8.88 -0.09
C SER A 153 -13.09 8.69 1.09
N SER A 154 -13.66 8.44 2.24
CA SER A 154 -12.94 8.15 3.48
C SER A 154 -13.63 7.03 4.24
N TRP A 155 -13.03 6.54 5.33
CA TRP A 155 -13.71 5.59 6.19
C TRP A 155 -15.01 6.12 6.80
N LEU A 156 -15.17 7.45 6.96
CA LEU A 156 -16.43 8.05 7.47
C LEU A 156 -17.63 7.85 6.53
N ASP A 157 -17.36 7.62 5.24
CA ASP A 157 -18.40 7.35 4.24
C ASP A 157 -18.87 5.89 4.26
N TYR A 158 -18.24 5.03 5.09
CA TYR A 158 -18.69 3.65 5.27
C TYR A 158 -20.02 3.63 6.05
N PRO A 159 -21.09 3.04 5.50
CA PRO A 159 -22.39 3.03 6.14
C PRO A 159 -22.36 2.31 7.49
N LYS A 160 -22.86 2.94 8.53
CA LYS A 160 -22.84 2.37 9.90
C LYS A 160 -23.67 1.09 10.03
N ASP A 161 -24.76 0.98 9.27
CA ASP A 161 -25.63 -0.19 9.20
C ASP A 161 -25.03 -1.35 8.39
N ALA A 162 -23.93 -1.10 7.71
CA ALA A 162 -23.17 -2.14 7.03
C ALA A 162 -22.09 -2.77 7.92
N LEU A 163 -21.72 -2.12 9.01
CA LEU A 163 -20.80 -2.67 10.01
C LEU A 163 -21.45 -3.83 10.77
N SER A 164 -20.66 -4.82 11.12
CA SER A 164 -21.07 -5.87 12.04
C SER A 164 -21.18 -5.32 13.47
N GLU A 165 -21.81 -6.09 14.35
CA GLU A 165 -21.95 -5.73 15.75
C GLU A 165 -20.59 -5.46 16.40
N GLY A 166 -20.49 -4.34 17.08
CA GLY A 166 -19.25 -3.90 17.73
C GLY A 166 -18.27 -3.19 16.81
N GLY A 167 -18.60 -3.00 15.55
CA GLY A 167 -17.80 -2.22 14.60
C GLY A 167 -17.88 -0.72 14.84
N GLY A 168 -16.89 0.02 14.36
CA GLY A 168 -16.84 1.47 14.49
C GLY A 168 -15.78 2.13 13.65
N ILE A 169 -15.93 3.45 13.48
CA ILE A 169 -14.98 4.31 12.80
C ILE A 169 -14.60 5.44 13.73
N TYR A 170 -13.31 5.64 13.91
CA TYR A 170 -12.78 6.55 14.91
C TYR A 170 -11.76 7.51 14.30
N PRO A 171 -11.67 8.77 14.80
CA PRO A 171 -10.58 9.64 14.45
C PRO A 171 -9.23 9.05 14.89
N ARG A 172 -8.20 9.17 14.05
CA ARG A 172 -6.85 8.67 14.35
C ARG A 172 -6.23 9.36 15.56
N ASP A 173 -6.56 10.61 15.80
CA ASP A 173 -6.07 11.44 16.90
C ASP A 173 -6.92 11.35 18.17
N ALA A 174 -7.91 10.46 18.21
CA ALA A 174 -8.76 10.28 19.36
C ALA A 174 -7.94 9.91 20.60
N LYS A 175 -8.17 10.62 21.69
CA LYS A 175 -7.47 10.40 22.97
C LYS A 175 -7.96 9.16 23.71
N SER A 176 -9.21 8.78 23.47
CA SER A 176 -9.86 7.65 24.15
C SER A 176 -10.91 7.04 23.23
N ILE A 177 -10.75 5.76 22.91
CA ILE A 177 -11.66 4.94 22.12
C ILE A 177 -12.04 3.75 22.99
N VAL A 178 -13.33 3.60 23.28
CA VAL A 178 -13.85 2.43 24.00
C VAL A 178 -14.10 1.31 23.01
N LEU A 179 -13.45 0.17 23.21
CA LEU A 179 -13.59 -1.02 22.38
C LEU A 179 -14.75 -1.89 22.90
N THR A 180 -15.59 -2.34 21.99
CA THR A 180 -16.60 -3.37 22.30
C THR A 180 -15.93 -4.73 22.53
N PRO A 181 -16.60 -5.67 23.22
CA PRO A 181 -16.07 -7.02 23.40
C PRO A 181 -15.74 -7.70 22.06
N GLN A 182 -16.56 -7.50 21.03
CA GLN A 182 -16.34 -8.04 19.69
C GLN A 182 -15.07 -7.47 19.05
N ALA A 183 -14.85 -6.15 19.16
CA ALA A 183 -13.64 -5.51 18.65
C ALA A 183 -12.38 -5.99 19.41
N GLN A 184 -12.48 -6.16 20.72
CA GLN A 184 -11.39 -6.71 21.54
C GLN A 184 -11.02 -8.12 21.10
N GLU A 185 -11.99 -8.99 20.90
CA GLU A 185 -11.79 -10.35 20.41
C GLU A 185 -11.14 -10.35 19.01
N ALA A 186 -11.68 -9.58 18.07
CA ALA A 186 -11.16 -9.52 16.70
C ALA A 186 -9.71 -9.01 16.62
N LEU A 187 -9.36 -8.02 17.44
CA LEU A 187 -8.00 -7.49 17.56
C LEU A 187 -7.10 -8.33 18.48
N GLY A 188 -7.67 -9.26 19.22
CA GLY A 188 -6.95 -10.12 20.18
C GLY A 188 -6.30 -9.31 21.30
N THR A 189 -7.03 -8.33 21.85
CA THR A 189 -6.61 -7.49 22.98
C THR A 189 -7.59 -7.61 24.15
N LYS A 190 -7.10 -7.35 25.36
CA LYS A 190 -7.92 -7.27 26.57
C LYS A 190 -8.18 -5.81 27.00
N GLU A 191 -7.58 -4.87 26.31
CA GLU A 191 -7.71 -3.46 26.61
C GLU A 191 -9.10 -2.98 26.17
N THR A 192 -9.80 -2.33 27.08
CA THR A 192 -11.16 -1.82 26.87
C THR A 192 -11.17 -0.40 26.31
N THR A 193 -10.08 0.34 26.54
CA THR A 193 -9.96 1.74 26.13
C THR A 193 -8.53 2.01 25.68
N LEU A 194 -8.40 2.61 24.50
CA LEU A 194 -7.11 2.92 23.87
C LEU A 194 -7.14 4.32 23.28
N SER A 195 -5.98 4.96 23.17
CA SER A 195 -5.82 6.10 22.26
C SER A 195 -5.84 5.64 20.80
N GLY A 196 -6.04 6.55 19.84
CA GLY A 196 -5.97 6.20 18.42
C GLY A 196 -4.60 5.64 18.03
N GLN A 197 -3.51 6.15 18.61
CA GLN A 197 -2.16 5.64 18.35
C GLN A 197 -1.97 4.21 18.89
N ASP A 198 -2.39 3.96 20.12
CA ASP A 198 -2.32 2.62 20.69
C ASP A 198 -3.18 1.63 19.93
N LEU A 199 -4.37 2.06 19.50
CA LEU A 199 -5.26 1.23 18.70
C LEU A 199 -4.65 0.84 17.35
N ILE A 200 -3.96 1.75 16.68
CA ILE A 200 -3.21 1.44 15.44
C ILE A 200 -2.14 0.37 15.72
N SER A 201 -1.40 0.49 16.80
CA SER A 201 -0.40 -0.52 17.20
C SER A 201 -1.06 -1.89 17.47
N ARG A 202 -2.26 -1.92 18.06
CA ARG A 202 -3.03 -3.17 18.25
C ARG A 202 -3.53 -3.74 16.92
N ILE A 203 -3.98 -2.91 15.98
CA ILE A 203 -4.39 -3.32 14.63
C ILE A 203 -3.23 -3.98 13.88
N LEU A 204 -2.03 -3.40 13.93
CA LEU A 204 -0.84 -3.99 13.32
C LEU A 204 -0.49 -5.37 13.90
N CYS A 205 -0.78 -5.57 15.20
CA CYS A 205 -0.53 -6.82 15.91
C CYS A 205 -1.75 -7.77 15.96
N ALA A 206 -2.84 -7.49 15.25
CA ALA A 206 -4.04 -8.32 15.27
C ALA A 206 -3.78 -9.74 14.75
N PRO A 207 -4.45 -10.78 15.31
CA PRO A 207 -4.28 -12.16 14.88
C PRO A 207 -5.12 -12.45 13.63
N VAL A 208 -4.65 -11.95 12.48
CA VAL A 208 -5.32 -12.08 11.18
C VAL A 208 -4.50 -12.94 10.21
N ASP A 209 -5.10 -13.33 9.10
CA ASP A 209 -4.41 -14.09 8.07
C ASP A 209 -3.50 -13.21 7.22
N LEU A 210 -3.94 -12.00 6.90
CA LEU A 210 -3.23 -11.07 6.03
C LEU A 210 -3.11 -9.67 6.66
N LEU A 211 -1.90 -9.14 6.70
CA LEU A 211 -1.63 -7.72 6.87
C LEU A 211 -1.35 -7.13 5.47
N TRP A 212 -2.22 -6.21 5.02
CA TRP A 212 -2.07 -5.53 3.74
C TRP A 212 -1.51 -4.12 3.93
N ASN A 213 -0.27 -3.90 3.50
CA ASN A 213 0.35 -2.57 3.53
C ASN A 213 0.08 -1.82 2.22
N GLY A 214 -0.95 -1.00 2.20
CA GLY A 214 -1.32 -0.13 1.08
C GLY A 214 -1.02 1.36 1.30
N GLY A 215 -0.39 1.70 2.42
CA GLY A 215 -0.09 3.08 2.84
C GLY A 215 1.40 3.39 2.91
N ILE A 216 1.71 4.67 3.17
CA ILE A 216 3.08 5.17 3.36
C ILE A 216 3.44 5.07 4.85
N GLY A 217 4.71 4.80 5.14
CA GLY A 217 5.28 4.80 6.47
C GLY A 217 5.91 3.49 6.89
N THR A 218 6.93 3.56 7.76
CA THR A 218 7.60 2.39 8.32
C THR A 218 6.98 2.02 9.67
N TYR A 219 6.08 1.05 9.63
CA TYR A 219 5.26 0.63 10.77
C TYR A 219 5.82 -0.53 11.57
N ILE A 220 6.71 -1.32 11.00
CA ILE A 220 7.27 -2.51 11.63
C ILE A 220 8.79 -2.47 11.56
N LYS A 221 9.44 -2.60 12.73
CA LYS A 221 10.89 -2.68 12.87
C LYS A 221 11.31 -3.96 13.56
N SER A 222 12.61 -4.30 13.49
CA SER A 222 13.16 -5.34 14.36
C SER A 222 13.14 -4.86 15.82
N GLU A 223 13.01 -5.79 16.75
CA GLU A 223 13.10 -5.52 18.18
C GLU A 223 14.47 -4.90 18.58
N ASN A 224 15.51 -5.23 17.82
CA ASN A 224 16.87 -4.73 18.04
C ASN A 224 17.16 -3.40 17.32
N GLU A 225 16.17 -2.77 16.70
CA GLU A 225 16.29 -1.44 16.10
C GLU A 225 15.64 -0.39 16.99
N THR A 226 16.26 0.76 17.11
CA THR A 226 15.65 1.94 17.73
C THR A 226 14.87 2.74 16.68
N ASP A 227 13.89 3.55 17.09
CA ASP A 227 13.13 4.41 16.19
C ASP A 227 14.04 5.43 15.47
N LEU A 228 15.08 5.91 16.14
CA LEU A 228 16.11 6.76 15.54
C LEU A 228 16.83 6.07 14.37
N GLN A 229 17.10 4.78 14.47
CA GLN A 229 17.74 4.01 13.38
C GLN A 229 16.79 3.78 12.22
N VAL A 230 15.49 3.72 12.46
CA VAL A 230 14.47 3.63 11.40
C VAL A 230 14.39 4.92 10.60
N SER A 231 14.66 6.06 11.21
CA SER A 231 14.67 7.39 10.56
C SER A 231 13.34 7.81 9.92
N ASP A 232 12.22 7.42 10.53
CA ASP A 232 10.86 7.80 10.09
C ASP A 232 10.03 8.25 11.30
N PRO A 233 10.33 9.44 11.86
CA PRO A 233 9.76 9.88 13.13
C PRO A 233 8.24 10.09 13.10
N THR A 234 7.65 10.28 11.93
CA THR A 234 6.20 10.46 11.77
C THR A 234 5.40 9.28 12.33
N TYR A 235 5.98 8.09 12.32
CA TYR A 235 5.30 6.85 12.68
C TYR A 235 5.82 6.21 13.98
N ASP A 236 6.75 6.85 14.69
CA ASP A 236 7.35 6.31 15.93
C ASP A 236 6.28 5.92 16.96
N ALA A 237 5.26 6.75 17.14
CA ALA A 237 4.20 6.54 18.11
C ALA A 237 3.28 5.34 17.83
N VAL A 238 3.29 4.82 16.60
CA VAL A 238 2.45 3.69 16.17
C VAL A 238 3.25 2.48 15.72
N ARG A 239 4.58 2.63 15.62
CA ARG A 239 5.47 1.56 15.17
C ARG A 239 5.54 0.42 16.16
N VAL A 240 5.57 -0.79 15.65
CA VAL A 240 5.62 -2.02 16.45
C VAL A 240 6.85 -2.86 16.10
N ASN A 241 7.24 -3.74 17.02
CA ASN A 241 8.31 -4.69 16.78
C ASN A 241 7.79 -5.91 15.98
N ALA A 242 8.61 -6.45 15.10
CA ALA A 242 8.32 -7.64 14.33
C ALA A 242 7.93 -8.84 15.21
N THR A 243 8.51 -8.94 16.42
CA THR A 243 8.17 -9.97 17.41
C THR A 243 6.71 -9.93 17.85
N GLN A 244 6.04 -8.78 17.79
CA GLN A 244 4.65 -8.59 18.20
C GLN A 244 3.63 -8.95 17.12
N ILE A 245 4.04 -9.04 15.85
CA ILE A 245 3.17 -9.35 14.71
C ILE A 245 2.65 -10.77 14.80
N ARG A 246 1.35 -10.94 14.59
CA ARG A 246 0.64 -12.23 14.68
C ARG A 246 -0.01 -12.67 13.36
N THR A 247 0.15 -11.89 12.30
CA THR A 247 -0.35 -12.25 10.98
C THR A 247 0.42 -13.43 10.37
N ARG A 248 -0.20 -14.17 9.45
CA ARG A 248 0.41 -15.30 8.74
C ARG A 248 1.13 -14.86 7.46
N VAL A 249 0.55 -13.88 6.77
CA VAL A 249 1.03 -13.36 5.48
C VAL A 249 1.06 -11.83 5.52
N VAL A 250 2.07 -11.24 4.92
CA VAL A 250 2.13 -9.80 4.65
C VAL A 250 2.17 -9.57 3.14
N GLY A 251 1.31 -8.69 2.66
CA GLY A 251 1.32 -8.17 1.29
C GLY A 251 1.65 -6.68 1.28
N GLU A 252 2.61 -6.27 0.47
CA GLU A 252 3.09 -4.88 0.45
C GLU A 252 3.02 -4.24 -0.94
N GLY A 253 2.21 -3.23 -1.04
CA GLY A 253 2.26 -2.32 -2.18
C GLY A 253 2.77 -0.93 -1.80
N GLY A 254 3.12 -0.72 -0.53
CA GLY A 254 3.81 0.45 -0.01
C GLY A 254 5.31 0.22 0.10
N ASN A 255 6.11 1.28 -0.07
CA ASN A 255 7.55 1.19 0.10
C ASN A 255 7.91 1.28 1.58
N LEU A 256 8.93 0.51 2.01
CA LEU A 256 9.55 0.61 3.32
C LEU A 256 8.58 0.47 4.51
N GLY A 257 7.49 -0.28 4.36
CA GLY A 257 6.54 -0.52 5.46
C GLY A 257 7.14 -1.29 6.64
N ILE A 258 8.15 -2.10 6.34
CA ILE A 258 8.88 -2.95 7.29
C ILE A 258 10.37 -2.74 7.07
N THR A 259 11.14 -2.57 8.15
CA THR A 259 12.60 -2.47 8.04
C THR A 259 13.21 -3.77 7.51
N PRO A 260 14.36 -3.74 6.83
CA PRO A 260 15.04 -4.96 6.37
C PRO A 260 15.31 -5.97 7.49
N LYS A 261 15.70 -5.52 8.67
CA LYS A 261 15.91 -6.38 9.85
C LYS A 261 14.58 -6.93 10.38
N GLY A 262 13.53 -6.11 10.43
CA GLY A 262 12.19 -6.54 10.81
C GLY A 262 11.64 -7.63 9.88
N ARG A 263 11.92 -7.56 8.56
CA ARG A 263 11.56 -8.62 7.60
C ARG A 263 12.24 -9.95 7.91
N ILE A 264 13.53 -9.91 8.20
CA ILE A 264 14.28 -11.12 8.57
C ILE A 264 13.69 -11.74 9.84
N GLU A 265 13.34 -10.90 10.82
CA GLU A 265 12.75 -11.35 12.08
C GLU A 265 11.36 -11.97 11.88
N LEU A 266 10.50 -11.34 11.07
CA LEU A 266 9.19 -11.90 10.68
C LEU A 266 9.33 -13.23 9.94
N ALA A 267 10.24 -13.32 8.98
CA ALA A 267 10.48 -14.54 8.22
C ALA A 267 10.96 -15.69 9.13
N ARG A 268 11.86 -15.41 10.08
CA ARG A 268 12.30 -16.39 11.09
C ARG A 268 11.17 -16.86 11.99
N LYS A 269 10.18 -16.02 12.25
CA LYS A 269 8.98 -16.34 13.01
C LYS A 269 7.96 -17.17 12.19
N GLY A 270 8.19 -17.35 10.90
CA GLY A 270 7.32 -18.12 10.00
C GLY A 270 6.27 -17.27 9.27
N VAL A 271 6.29 -15.95 9.40
CA VAL A 271 5.44 -15.06 8.62
C VAL A 271 5.90 -15.09 7.16
N ARG A 272 4.96 -15.23 6.23
CA ARG A 272 5.22 -15.25 4.80
C ARG A 272 5.19 -13.83 4.25
N LEU A 273 6.29 -13.39 3.69
CA LEU A 273 6.41 -12.06 3.09
C LEU A 273 7.57 -12.04 2.08
N ASN A 274 7.54 -11.08 1.18
CA ASN A 274 8.66 -10.73 0.31
C ASN A 274 9.29 -9.40 0.76
N THR A 275 10.20 -8.87 -0.03
CA THR A 275 10.53 -7.45 0.02
C THR A 275 9.44 -6.67 -0.74
N ASP A 276 9.20 -5.43 -0.34
CA ASP A 276 8.28 -4.51 -1.01
C ASP A 276 8.58 -4.38 -2.52
N ALA A 277 9.85 -4.36 -2.89
CA ALA A 277 10.28 -4.33 -4.29
C ALA A 277 9.79 -5.55 -5.07
N VAL A 278 9.82 -6.76 -4.49
CA VAL A 278 9.36 -8.00 -5.15
C VAL A 278 7.85 -7.99 -5.32
N ASP A 279 7.09 -7.58 -4.31
CA ASP A 279 5.63 -7.48 -4.38
C ASP A 279 5.20 -6.48 -5.46
N GLN A 280 5.91 -5.35 -5.59
CA GLN A 280 5.65 -4.38 -6.65
C GLN A 280 6.08 -4.88 -8.05
N TRP A 281 7.13 -5.72 -8.14
CA TRP A 281 7.61 -6.29 -9.40
C TRP A 281 6.63 -7.32 -10.01
N GLY A 282 5.83 -7.98 -9.22
CA GLY A 282 4.75 -8.86 -9.69
C GLY A 282 3.85 -8.17 -10.73
N SER A 283 3.77 -6.83 -10.69
CA SER A 283 3.04 -6.02 -11.66
C SER A 283 3.58 -6.09 -13.09
N ARG A 284 4.86 -6.35 -13.29
CA ARG A 284 5.45 -6.42 -14.64
C ARG A 284 5.02 -7.66 -15.43
N SER A 285 4.68 -8.75 -14.76
CA SER A 285 4.20 -9.98 -15.40
C SER A 285 2.72 -9.90 -15.86
N ILE A 286 1.98 -8.88 -15.37
CA ILE A 286 0.54 -8.72 -15.63
C ILE A 286 0.26 -7.75 -16.80
N ARG A 287 1.28 -7.10 -17.37
CA ARG A 287 1.06 -6.20 -18.52
C ARG A 287 0.34 -6.96 -19.63
N PRO A 288 -0.82 -6.50 -20.10
CA PRO A 288 -1.39 -7.02 -21.33
C PRO A 288 -0.32 -6.85 -22.43
N ARG A 289 0.00 -7.91 -23.15
CA ARG A 289 0.75 -7.76 -24.39
C ARG A 289 0.01 -6.73 -25.21
N SER A 290 0.66 -5.59 -25.47
CA SER A 290 0.15 -4.64 -26.47
C SER A 290 -0.20 -5.48 -27.69
N LYS A 291 -1.46 -5.45 -28.11
CA LYS A 291 -1.83 -5.96 -29.42
C LYS A 291 -0.99 -5.15 -30.40
N SER A 292 0.04 -5.77 -30.94
CA SER A 292 0.71 -5.24 -32.11
C SER A 292 -0.38 -5.00 -33.15
N LYS A 293 -0.59 -3.75 -33.50
CA LYS A 293 -1.30 -3.43 -34.73
C LYS A 293 -0.35 -3.77 -35.87
N ASP A 294 -0.16 -5.07 -36.10
CA ASP A 294 0.28 -5.57 -37.37
C ASP A 294 -1.01 -5.86 -38.18
N SER A 295 -1.39 -4.94 -38.98
CA SER A 295 -2.17 -5.26 -40.18
C SER A 295 -2.18 -4.05 -41.09
N ILE A 296 -1.52 -4.25 -42.22
CA ILE A 296 -1.66 -3.65 -43.56
C ILE A 296 -0.93 -2.33 -43.75
#